data_91fcd4f128724055249b952c6d393651
#
_entry.id   91fcd4f128724055249b952c6d393651
#
_cell.length_a   1.000
_cell.length_b   1.000
_cell.length_c   1.000
_cell.angle_alpha   90.00
_cell.angle_beta   90.00
_cell.angle_gamma   90.00
#
_symmetry.space_group_name_H-M   'P 1'
#
loop_
_entity.id
_entity.type
_entity.pdbx_description
1 polymer ?
#
loop_
_entity_poly.entity_id
_entity_poly.type
_entity_poly.pdbx_seq_one_letter_code
_entity_poly.pdbx_strand_id
1 'polypeptide(L)'
;AFQRIDVARYPELTPTVTRYYRYSTGLAVVFRTESRNIRARWTTVNQLPGANSTLIAQRGLDLYIRRDGKWVFAGVGVPSKSGTQHEAPVVEHMDTTMKECLLYLPLHDEIAALEIGTDEGALLEAAPDPFRHRIVVIGSSITHGTSASRPGMAYAARLGRALGFGFVNLGASGQCKLDTFFARIAAETRADAFVFDTFSNPSAQQIDERLEGFVRRIRESHPTTPLIFLQTEVRESGNFDLKKRAFEDAKR
;
A
#
# COMPACT_ATOMS: atom_id res chain seq x y z
N ALA A 1 12.21 10.72 2.66
CA ALA A 1 10.79 10.69 2.27
C ALA A 1 10.30 9.24 2.24
N PHE A 2 9.07 9.01 2.68
CA PHE A 2 8.45 7.67 2.73
C PHE A 2 7.62 7.46 1.47
N GLN A 3 8.29 7.31 0.31
CA GLN A 3 7.66 7.11 -1.00
C GLN A 3 7.73 5.63 -1.42
N ARG A 4 6.75 5.17 -2.20
CA ARG A 4 6.68 3.78 -2.66
C ARG A 4 7.73 3.42 -3.70
N ILE A 5 8.08 4.36 -4.56
CA ILE A 5 9.16 4.27 -5.55
C ILE A 5 9.89 5.62 -5.65
N ASP A 6 11.09 5.61 -6.22
CA ASP A 6 11.75 6.84 -6.66
C ASP A 6 11.13 7.31 -7.97
N VAL A 7 10.18 8.25 -7.87
CA VAL A 7 9.44 8.77 -9.04
C VAL A 7 10.32 9.51 -10.05
N ALA A 8 11.51 9.99 -9.65
CA ALA A 8 12.43 10.66 -10.54
C ALA A 8 13.02 9.72 -11.61
N ARG A 9 13.02 8.42 -11.35
CA ARG A 9 13.44 7.39 -12.31
C ARG A 9 12.44 7.15 -13.45
N TYR A 10 11.22 7.69 -13.34
CA TYR A 10 10.11 7.42 -14.24
C TYR A 10 9.48 8.73 -14.75
N PRO A 11 10.20 9.50 -15.59
CA PRO A 11 9.72 10.80 -16.08
C PRO A 11 8.47 10.70 -16.96
N GLU A 12 8.14 9.51 -17.47
CA GLU A 12 6.94 9.22 -18.24
C GLU A 12 5.66 9.09 -17.41
N LEU A 13 5.75 9.10 -16.09
CA LEU A 13 4.57 9.04 -15.24
C LEU A 13 3.69 10.26 -15.40
N THR A 14 2.37 10.05 -15.47
CA THR A 14 1.44 11.17 -15.41
C THR A 14 1.55 11.91 -14.07
N PRO A 15 1.23 13.22 -14.01
CA PRO A 15 1.26 13.96 -12.73
C PRO A 15 0.44 13.29 -11.61
N THR A 16 -0.68 12.66 -11.97
CA THR A 16 -1.54 11.95 -11.01
C THR A 16 -0.85 10.68 -10.46
N VAL A 17 -0.24 9.87 -11.32
CA VAL A 17 0.48 8.66 -10.89
C VAL A 17 1.72 9.02 -10.07
N THR A 18 2.47 10.05 -10.49
CA THR A 18 3.60 10.61 -9.74
C THR A 18 3.19 10.99 -8.32
N ARG A 19 2.10 11.74 -8.17
CA ARG A 19 1.54 12.11 -6.87
C ARG A 19 1.17 10.89 -6.04
N TYR A 20 0.46 9.91 -6.62
CA TYR A 20 0.05 8.71 -5.92
C TYR A 20 1.24 7.86 -5.45
N TYR A 21 2.29 7.75 -6.25
CA TYR A 21 3.46 6.96 -5.89
C TYR A 21 4.37 7.62 -4.84
N ARG A 22 4.20 8.91 -4.60
CA ARG A 22 4.77 9.60 -3.45
C ARG A 22 4.03 9.30 -2.14
N TYR A 23 2.75 8.90 -2.21
CA TYR A 23 2.01 8.53 -0.99
C TYR A 23 2.64 7.31 -0.32
N SER A 24 2.54 7.27 1.01
CA SER A 24 3.14 6.22 1.83
C SER A 24 2.33 4.91 1.89
N THR A 25 1.44 4.72 0.94
CA THR A 25 0.50 3.59 0.87
C THR A 25 1.20 2.24 0.98
N GLY A 26 0.83 1.44 1.97
CA GLY A 26 1.38 0.11 2.18
C GLY A 26 2.75 0.08 2.85
N LEU A 27 3.38 1.25 3.06
CA LEU A 27 4.60 1.34 3.85
C LEU A 27 4.29 1.19 5.34
N ALA A 28 5.22 0.60 6.07
CA ALA A 28 5.14 0.45 7.51
C ALA A 28 6.51 0.60 8.16
N VAL A 29 6.51 1.01 9.42
CA VAL A 29 7.70 1.01 10.29
C VAL A 29 7.59 -0.15 11.24
N VAL A 30 8.67 -0.94 11.35
CA VAL A 30 8.76 -2.08 12.26
C VAL A 30 9.75 -1.76 13.37
N PHE A 31 9.32 -1.90 14.61
CA PHE A 31 10.14 -1.60 15.77
C PHE A 31 9.75 -2.47 16.97
N ARG A 32 10.58 -2.47 18.00
CA ARG A 32 10.29 -3.12 19.28
C ARG A 32 10.33 -2.11 20.40
N THR A 33 9.46 -2.30 21.38
CA THR A 33 9.42 -1.50 22.61
C THR A 33 8.76 -2.24 23.76
N GLU A 34 9.17 -1.95 24.97
CA GLU A 34 8.51 -2.35 26.21
C GLU A 34 7.61 -1.25 26.78
N SER A 35 7.54 -0.10 26.09
CA SER A 35 6.74 1.04 26.53
C SER A 35 5.27 0.68 26.70
N ARG A 36 4.63 1.28 27.70
CA ARG A 36 3.19 1.21 27.92
C ARG A 36 2.40 2.15 27.02
N ASN A 37 3.06 3.24 26.60
CA ASN A 37 2.44 4.28 25.78
C ASN A 37 3.30 4.52 24.55
N ILE A 38 2.66 4.63 23.37
CA ILE A 38 3.32 5.01 22.12
C ILE A 38 2.60 6.25 21.59
N ARG A 39 3.37 7.29 21.32
CA ARG A 39 2.92 8.51 20.66
C ARG A 39 3.61 8.66 19.33
N ALA A 40 3.04 9.44 18.44
CA ALA A 40 3.70 9.78 17.19
C ALA A 40 3.51 11.25 16.86
N ARG A 41 4.54 11.84 16.26
CA ARG A 41 4.50 13.14 15.59
C ARG A 41 4.86 12.90 14.14
N TRP A 42 4.04 13.39 13.21
CA TRP A 42 4.31 13.21 11.76
C TRP A 42 3.86 14.41 10.95
N THR A 43 4.52 14.57 9.82
CA THR A 43 4.21 15.64 8.86
C THR A 43 3.76 15.03 7.55
N THR A 44 2.58 15.44 7.07
CA THR A 44 2.07 15.09 5.74
C THR A 44 2.26 16.25 4.76
N VAL A 45 2.06 16.00 3.47
CA VAL A 45 2.27 17.01 2.43
C VAL A 45 0.97 17.75 2.08
N ASN A 46 -0.17 17.05 2.02
CA ASN A 46 -1.44 17.67 1.67
C ASN A 46 -2.00 18.48 2.83
N GLN A 47 -2.54 19.68 2.54
CA GLN A 47 -3.12 20.56 3.56
C GLN A 47 -4.47 20.08 4.08
N LEU A 48 -5.27 19.47 3.18
CA LEU A 48 -6.61 18.99 3.48
C LEU A 48 -6.80 17.55 3.05
N PRO A 49 -7.57 16.75 3.80
CA PRO A 49 -7.92 15.41 3.39
C PRO A 49 -8.89 15.43 2.20
N GLY A 50 -8.89 14.36 1.40
CA GLY A 50 -9.92 14.13 0.40
C GLY A 50 -11.28 13.76 1.01
N ALA A 51 -12.35 13.80 0.23
CA ALA A 51 -13.71 13.63 0.74
C ALA A 51 -14.20 12.17 0.83
N ASN A 52 -13.51 11.21 0.20
CA ASN A 52 -14.01 9.86 -0.05
C ASN A 52 -13.41 8.74 0.83
N SER A 53 -12.72 9.11 1.88
CA SER A 53 -12.11 8.15 2.82
C SER A 53 -12.06 8.74 4.22
N THR A 54 -11.93 7.89 5.24
CA THR A 54 -11.76 8.37 6.61
C THR A 54 -10.47 9.17 6.77
N LEU A 55 -10.48 10.11 7.69
CA LEU A 55 -9.30 10.93 8.02
C LEU A 55 -8.09 10.06 8.42
N ILE A 56 -8.35 8.98 9.18
CA ILE A 56 -7.32 8.04 9.63
C ILE A 56 -6.72 7.28 8.43
N ALA A 57 -7.57 6.79 7.52
CA ALA A 57 -7.07 6.09 6.33
C ALA A 57 -6.20 7.00 5.45
N GLN A 58 -6.59 8.25 5.31
CA GLN A 58 -5.90 9.19 4.43
C GLN A 58 -4.55 9.64 4.98
N ARG A 59 -4.49 10.02 6.27
CA ARG A 59 -3.38 10.78 6.86
C ARG A 59 -2.92 10.24 8.22
N GLY A 60 -3.64 9.26 8.79
CA GLY A 60 -3.37 8.69 10.10
C GLY A 60 -2.40 7.53 10.06
N LEU A 61 -2.06 7.06 11.24
CA LEU A 61 -1.20 5.92 11.47
C LEU A 61 -2.02 4.75 12.04
N ASP A 62 -1.63 3.50 11.75
CA ASP A 62 -2.40 2.32 12.18
C ASP A 62 -1.46 1.26 12.73
N LEU A 63 -1.51 1.04 14.06
CA LEU A 63 -0.58 0.21 14.81
C LEU A 63 -1.14 -1.19 15.05
N TYR A 64 -0.30 -2.16 14.76
CA TYR A 64 -0.47 -3.56 15.15
C TYR A 64 0.69 -4.00 16.03
N ILE A 65 0.42 -4.85 17.00
CA ILE A 65 1.43 -5.52 17.83
C ILE A 65 1.37 -7.03 17.61
N ARG A 66 2.51 -7.71 17.76
CA ARG A 66 2.56 -9.16 17.64
C ARG A 66 2.24 -9.80 18.98
N ARG A 67 1.19 -10.63 19.01
CA ARG A 67 0.76 -11.38 20.19
C ARG A 67 0.45 -12.82 19.79
N ASP A 68 1.05 -13.78 20.46
CA ASP A 68 0.89 -15.22 20.19
C ASP A 68 1.12 -15.57 18.70
N GLY A 69 2.15 -14.95 18.09
CA GLY A 69 2.51 -15.15 16.70
C GLY A 69 1.62 -14.42 15.68
N LYS A 70 0.58 -13.71 16.11
CA LYS A 70 -0.38 -13.00 15.25
C LYS A 70 -0.28 -11.48 15.42
N TRP A 71 -0.52 -10.75 14.33
CA TRP A 71 -0.66 -9.30 14.37
C TRP A 71 -2.07 -8.92 14.83
N VAL A 72 -2.16 -8.26 15.97
CA VAL A 72 -3.42 -7.76 16.53
C VAL A 72 -3.44 -6.24 16.48
N PHE A 73 -4.59 -5.67 16.22
CA PHE A 73 -4.78 -4.22 16.24
C PHE A 73 -4.52 -3.67 17.65
N ALA A 74 -3.72 -2.60 17.74
CA ALA A 74 -3.37 -1.98 19.01
C ALA A 74 -3.91 -0.55 19.14
N GLY A 75 -3.88 0.25 18.06
CA GLY A 75 -4.34 1.63 18.12
C GLY A 75 -4.10 2.39 16.83
N VAL A 76 -4.47 3.66 16.84
CA VAL A 76 -4.34 4.57 15.69
C VAL A 76 -3.80 5.93 16.11
N GLY A 77 -2.91 6.50 15.33
CA GLY A 77 -2.58 7.92 15.39
C GLY A 77 -3.62 8.72 14.60
N VAL A 78 -4.51 9.42 15.32
CA VAL A 78 -5.56 10.25 14.70
C VAL A 78 -4.94 11.56 14.25
N PRO A 79 -4.94 11.90 12.95
CA PRO A 79 -4.34 13.13 12.48
C PRO A 79 -5.19 14.35 12.79
N SER A 80 -4.59 15.53 12.80
CA SER A 80 -5.30 16.82 12.82
C SER A 80 -6.25 16.93 11.63
N LYS A 81 -7.40 17.58 11.82
CA LYS A 81 -8.41 17.75 10.76
C LYS A 81 -7.91 18.56 9.58
N SER A 82 -6.96 19.46 9.79
CA SER A 82 -6.36 20.33 8.78
C SER A 82 -4.87 20.57 9.09
N GLY A 83 -4.18 21.18 8.15
CA GLY A 83 -2.73 21.40 8.24
C GLY A 83 -1.93 20.14 7.88
N THR A 84 -0.63 20.23 8.04
CA THR A 84 0.30 19.14 7.65
C THR A 84 1.01 18.53 8.86
N GLN A 85 0.93 19.15 10.03
CA GLN A 85 1.56 18.65 11.25
C GLN A 85 0.54 17.97 12.15
N HIS A 86 0.90 16.78 12.60
CA HIS A 86 0.06 15.92 13.41
C HIS A 86 0.84 15.39 14.61
N GLU A 87 0.17 15.32 15.74
CA GLU A 87 0.68 14.66 16.94
C GLU A 87 -0.48 13.98 17.65
N ALA A 88 -0.32 12.72 18.03
CA ALA A 88 -1.34 11.97 18.75
C ALA A 88 -0.74 10.84 19.59
N PRO A 89 -1.40 10.41 20.68
CA PRO A 89 -1.20 9.08 21.21
C PRO A 89 -1.65 8.07 20.15
N VAL A 90 -0.89 6.99 20.00
CA VAL A 90 -1.21 5.87 19.08
C VAL A 90 -1.83 4.73 19.88
N VAL A 91 -1.27 4.43 21.03
CA VAL A 91 -1.81 3.46 22.01
C VAL A 91 -1.33 3.83 23.42
N GLU A 92 -2.15 3.57 24.42
CA GLU A 92 -1.86 3.85 25.83
C GLU A 92 -2.22 2.63 26.71
N HIS A 93 -1.63 2.56 27.89
CA HIS A 93 -1.93 1.58 28.94
C HIS A 93 -1.62 0.10 28.57
N MET A 94 -0.66 -0.14 27.70
CA MET A 94 -0.14 -1.49 27.47
C MET A 94 0.62 -2.02 28.70
N ASP A 95 0.94 -3.31 28.70
CA ASP A 95 1.89 -3.88 29.67
C ASP A 95 3.34 -3.46 29.36
N THR A 96 4.29 -3.88 30.21
CA THR A 96 5.72 -3.60 30.06
C THR A 96 6.50 -4.74 29.40
N THR A 97 5.82 -5.73 28.82
CA THR A 97 6.50 -6.75 28.05
C THR A 97 7.03 -6.21 26.73
N MET A 98 8.09 -6.80 26.18
CA MET A 98 8.61 -6.43 24.87
C MET A 98 7.60 -6.73 23.77
N LYS A 99 7.23 -5.74 22.99
CA LYS A 99 6.28 -5.83 21.89
C LYS A 99 6.98 -5.60 20.55
N GLU A 100 6.71 -6.46 19.58
CA GLU A 100 7.01 -6.20 18.17
C GLU A 100 5.85 -5.40 17.57
N CYS A 101 6.17 -4.27 16.99
CA CYS A 101 5.23 -3.26 16.50
C CYS A 101 5.32 -3.11 14.99
N LEU A 102 4.16 -3.02 14.33
CA LEU A 102 4.01 -2.77 12.89
C LEU A 102 3.10 -1.55 12.71
N LEU A 103 3.68 -0.41 12.38
CA LEU A 103 2.99 0.87 12.23
C LEU A 103 2.81 1.20 10.75
N TYR A 104 1.59 1.00 10.21
CA TYR A 104 1.26 1.37 8.85
C TYR A 104 1.12 2.88 8.69
N LEU A 105 1.63 3.38 7.57
CA LEU A 105 1.61 4.78 7.17
C LEU A 105 0.36 5.11 6.33
N PRO A 106 0.03 6.39 6.14
CA PRO A 106 -1.15 6.85 5.40
C PRO A 106 -1.32 6.24 4.02
N LEU A 107 -2.58 6.02 3.61
CA LEU A 107 -2.89 5.52 2.27
C LEU A 107 -2.91 6.63 1.21
N HIS A 108 -3.30 7.86 1.57
CA HIS A 108 -3.57 8.91 0.60
C HIS A 108 -2.81 10.21 0.88
N ASP A 109 -1.68 10.10 1.57
CA ASP A 109 -0.76 11.22 1.78
C ASP A 109 0.70 10.74 1.80
N GLU A 110 1.61 11.65 1.54
CA GLU A 110 3.05 11.45 1.68
C GLU A 110 3.48 11.84 3.10
N ILE A 111 4.25 10.99 3.75
CA ILE A 111 4.92 11.32 5.02
C ILE A 111 6.25 11.99 4.72
N ALA A 112 6.38 13.25 5.12
CA ALA A 112 7.62 14.02 5.03
C ALA A 112 8.56 13.75 6.22
N ALA A 113 7.98 13.61 7.43
CA ALA A 113 8.70 13.30 8.66
C ALA A 113 7.84 12.43 9.58
N LEU A 114 8.48 11.56 10.37
CA LEU A 114 7.84 10.71 11.37
C LEU A 114 8.77 10.54 12.57
N GLU A 115 8.23 10.80 13.75
CA GLU A 115 8.87 10.56 15.03
C GLU A 115 7.95 9.63 15.84
N ILE A 116 8.55 8.64 16.51
CA ILE A 116 7.86 7.73 17.42
C ILE A 116 8.40 8.00 18.82
N GLY A 117 7.50 8.31 19.75
CA GLY A 117 7.80 8.56 21.16
C GLY A 117 7.30 7.41 22.04
N THR A 118 8.07 7.12 23.08
CA THR A 118 7.80 6.10 24.09
C THR A 118 7.87 6.71 25.49
N ASP A 119 7.54 5.96 26.52
CA ASP A 119 7.75 6.37 27.92
C ASP A 119 9.25 6.58 28.17
N GLU A 120 9.57 7.49 29.08
CA GLU A 120 10.95 7.78 29.49
C GLU A 120 11.64 6.51 29.99
N GLY A 121 12.83 6.24 29.48
CA GLY A 121 13.62 5.04 29.82
C GLY A 121 13.18 3.75 29.17
N ALA A 122 12.04 3.71 28.47
CA ALA A 122 11.62 2.51 27.76
C ALA A 122 12.47 2.27 26.49
N LEU A 123 12.85 1.02 26.24
CA LEU A 123 13.59 0.65 25.04
C LEU A 123 12.74 0.93 23.78
N LEU A 124 13.36 1.52 22.78
CA LEU A 124 12.84 1.66 21.42
C LEU A 124 13.95 1.29 20.43
N GLU A 125 13.76 0.24 19.68
CA GLU A 125 14.74 -0.24 18.70
C GLU A 125 14.08 -0.62 17.36
N ALA A 126 14.80 -0.49 16.26
CA ALA A 126 14.35 -0.99 14.98
C ALA A 126 14.26 -2.51 15.01
N ALA A 127 13.24 -3.07 14.37
CA ALA A 127 13.09 -4.52 14.22
C ALA A 127 13.25 -4.93 12.74
N PRO A 128 13.68 -6.17 12.47
CA PRO A 128 13.77 -6.68 11.11
C PRO A 128 12.39 -6.79 10.47
N ASP A 129 12.38 -6.80 9.12
CA ASP A 129 11.13 -7.05 8.37
C ASP A 129 10.55 -8.41 8.80
N PRO A 130 9.30 -8.45 9.30
CA PRO A 130 8.68 -9.68 9.77
C PRO A 130 8.14 -10.55 8.63
N PHE A 131 8.18 -10.09 7.40
CA PHE A 131 7.60 -10.74 6.24
C PHE A 131 8.66 -11.48 5.42
N ARG A 132 8.31 -12.68 4.93
CA ARG A 132 9.26 -13.58 4.26
C ARG A 132 9.37 -13.37 2.76
N HIS A 133 8.27 -13.22 2.07
CA HIS A 133 8.20 -13.11 0.62
C HIS A 133 7.79 -11.70 0.22
N ARG A 134 8.26 -11.26 -0.94
CA ARG A 134 7.95 -9.94 -1.49
C ARG A 134 6.94 -10.08 -2.61
N ILE A 135 5.68 -9.80 -2.33
CA ILE A 135 4.59 -9.82 -3.31
C ILE A 135 4.33 -8.39 -3.79
N VAL A 136 4.51 -8.12 -5.06
CA VAL A 136 4.22 -6.82 -5.66
C VAL A 136 2.80 -6.82 -6.19
N VAL A 137 1.96 -5.89 -5.70
CA VAL A 137 0.58 -5.74 -6.15
C VAL A 137 0.44 -4.46 -6.95
N ILE A 138 0.10 -4.58 -8.22
CA ILE A 138 -0.19 -3.45 -9.11
C ILE A 138 -1.69 -3.43 -9.38
N GLY A 139 -2.32 -2.29 -9.20
CA GLY A 139 -3.78 -2.21 -9.37
C GLY A 139 -4.35 -0.81 -9.27
N SER A 140 -5.66 -0.76 -9.11
CA SER A 140 -6.46 0.45 -9.14
C SER A 140 -6.71 1.05 -7.74
N SER A 141 -7.88 1.67 -7.57
CA SER A 141 -8.32 2.28 -6.32
C SER A 141 -8.48 1.27 -5.16
N ILE A 142 -8.94 0.07 -5.45
CA ILE A 142 -9.11 -0.99 -4.44
C ILE A 142 -7.74 -1.41 -3.91
N THR A 143 -6.77 -1.64 -4.79
CA THR A 143 -5.38 -1.91 -4.43
C THR A 143 -4.76 -0.75 -3.67
N HIS A 144 -4.98 0.50 -4.09
CA HIS A 144 -4.53 1.70 -3.39
C HIS A 144 -5.09 1.79 -1.95
N GLY A 145 -6.21 1.12 -1.68
CA GLY A 145 -6.86 1.11 -0.36
C GLY A 145 -7.99 2.13 -0.22
N THR A 146 -8.56 2.61 -1.33
CA THR A 146 -9.74 3.49 -1.31
C THR A 146 -10.87 2.83 -0.51
N SER A 147 -11.52 3.60 0.35
CA SER A 147 -12.60 3.17 1.26
C SER A 147 -12.17 2.20 2.38
N ALA A 148 -10.88 1.91 2.55
CA ALA A 148 -10.41 1.28 3.78
C ALA A 148 -10.63 2.23 4.97
N SER A 149 -11.02 1.69 6.12
CA SER A 149 -11.29 2.50 7.32
C SER A 149 -10.04 3.10 7.95
N ARG A 150 -8.87 2.46 7.76
CA ARG A 150 -7.54 2.86 8.23
C ARG A 150 -6.44 2.15 7.44
N PRO A 151 -5.17 2.57 7.50
CA PRO A 151 -4.10 2.06 6.64
C PRO A 151 -3.94 0.54 6.60
N GLY A 152 -3.88 -0.11 7.74
CA GLY A 152 -3.72 -1.57 7.83
C GLY A 152 -4.94 -2.38 7.38
N MET A 153 -6.05 -1.72 7.03
CA MET A 153 -7.26 -2.39 6.52
C MET A 153 -7.33 -2.44 4.99
N ALA A 154 -6.41 -1.81 4.27
CA ALA A 154 -6.21 -2.10 2.85
C ALA A 154 -5.96 -3.61 2.66
N TYR A 155 -6.52 -4.22 1.62
CA TYR A 155 -6.51 -5.68 1.49
C TYR A 155 -5.09 -6.26 1.43
N ALA A 156 -4.15 -5.59 0.76
CA ALA A 156 -2.75 -6.01 0.70
C ALA A 156 -2.10 -6.07 2.10
N ALA A 157 -2.35 -5.08 2.96
CA ALA A 157 -1.88 -5.07 4.34
C ALA A 157 -2.51 -6.19 5.18
N ARG A 158 -3.80 -6.47 4.98
CA ARG A 158 -4.51 -7.59 5.64
C ARG A 158 -3.94 -8.94 5.24
N LEU A 159 -3.72 -9.16 3.94
CA LEU A 159 -3.12 -10.38 3.41
C LEU A 159 -1.69 -10.54 3.94
N GLY A 160 -0.90 -9.47 3.98
CA GLY A 160 0.45 -9.50 4.51
C GLY A 160 0.50 -10.03 5.94
N ARG A 161 -0.32 -9.48 6.82
CA ARG A 161 -0.40 -9.95 8.22
C ARG A 161 -0.95 -11.39 8.35
N ALA A 162 -1.89 -11.77 7.49
CA ALA A 162 -2.50 -13.11 7.54
C ALA A 162 -1.56 -14.20 7.02
N LEU A 163 -0.78 -13.91 5.97
CA LEU A 163 0.07 -14.88 5.28
C LEU A 163 1.55 -14.81 5.72
N GLY A 164 1.96 -13.76 6.41
CA GLY A 164 3.36 -13.50 6.74
C GLY A 164 4.20 -13.12 5.50
N PHE A 165 3.59 -12.49 4.48
CA PHE A 165 4.24 -12.04 3.25
C PHE A 165 4.29 -10.52 3.18
N GLY A 166 5.40 -9.97 2.68
CA GLY A 166 5.54 -8.55 2.42
C GLY A 166 4.81 -8.15 1.13
N PHE A 167 3.78 -7.30 1.25
CA PHE A 167 3.05 -6.79 0.09
C PHE A 167 3.52 -5.37 -0.24
N VAL A 168 4.15 -5.22 -1.40
CA VAL A 168 4.48 -3.91 -1.99
C VAL A 168 3.26 -3.41 -2.76
N ASN A 169 2.60 -2.41 -2.21
CA ASN A 169 1.39 -1.85 -2.79
C ASN A 169 1.71 -0.78 -3.84
N LEU A 170 1.49 -1.09 -5.11
CA LEU A 170 1.62 -0.17 -6.24
C LEU A 170 0.25 0.17 -6.87
N GLY A 171 -0.79 0.23 -6.05
CA GLY A 171 -2.11 0.70 -6.47
C GLY A 171 -2.12 2.19 -6.81
N ALA A 172 -2.81 2.55 -7.90
CA ALA A 172 -2.98 3.92 -8.37
C ALA A 172 -4.44 4.16 -8.77
N SER A 173 -5.20 4.85 -7.91
CA SER A 173 -6.64 5.05 -8.05
C SER A 173 -7.02 5.65 -9.42
N GLY A 174 -7.86 4.94 -10.18
CA GLY A 174 -8.34 5.35 -11.50
C GLY A 174 -7.30 5.33 -12.61
N GLN A 175 -6.04 4.96 -12.34
CA GLN A 175 -4.92 5.15 -13.28
C GLN A 175 -4.39 3.86 -13.90
N CYS A 176 -4.57 2.71 -13.25
CA CYS A 176 -3.98 1.46 -13.74
C CYS A 176 -4.75 0.92 -14.95
N LYS A 177 -4.29 1.25 -16.16
CA LYS A 177 -4.91 0.88 -17.44
C LYS A 177 -3.96 0.11 -18.35
N LEU A 178 -3.07 -0.71 -17.76
CA LEU A 178 -2.04 -1.48 -18.47
C LEU A 178 -1.07 -0.60 -19.29
N ASP A 179 -0.82 0.63 -18.82
CA ASP A 179 0.13 1.53 -19.47
C ASP A 179 1.57 1.00 -19.30
N THR A 180 2.42 1.29 -20.29
CA THR A 180 3.79 0.76 -20.39
C THR A 180 4.67 1.09 -19.20
N PHE A 181 4.46 2.23 -18.55
CA PHE A 181 5.22 2.59 -17.36
C PHE A 181 4.92 1.68 -16.15
N PHE A 182 3.69 1.14 -16.01
CA PHE A 182 3.41 0.15 -14.97
C PHE A 182 4.15 -1.18 -15.24
N ALA A 183 4.23 -1.60 -16.51
CA ALA A 183 5.01 -2.77 -16.90
C ALA A 183 6.51 -2.56 -16.62
N ARG A 184 7.03 -1.36 -16.92
CA ARG A 184 8.42 -0.99 -16.63
C ARG A 184 8.71 -1.03 -15.13
N ILE A 185 7.86 -0.43 -14.30
CA ILE A 185 8.01 -0.46 -12.84
C ILE A 185 8.00 -1.89 -12.32
N ALA A 186 7.09 -2.74 -12.82
CA ALA A 186 7.07 -4.16 -12.45
C ALA A 186 8.37 -4.86 -12.87
N ALA A 187 8.82 -4.67 -14.11
CA ALA A 187 10.04 -5.27 -14.63
C ALA A 187 11.31 -4.89 -13.83
N GLU A 188 11.34 -3.67 -13.28
CA GLU A 188 12.46 -3.16 -12.46
C GLU A 188 12.31 -3.43 -10.96
N THR A 189 11.17 -3.97 -10.51
CA THR A 189 10.90 -4.21 -9.09
C THR A 189 11.19 -5.67 -8.75
N ARG A 190 12.06 -5.92 -7.77
CA ARG A 190 12.29 -7.29 -7.25
C ARG A 190 11.01 -7.81 -6.60
N ALA A 191 10.58 -9.01 -6.99
CA ALA A 191 9.41 -9.68 -6.45
C ALA A 191 9.57 -11.21 -6.47
N ASP A 192 8.98 -11.89 -5.50
CA ASP A 192 8.80 -13.34 -5.50
C ASP A 192 7.52 -13.74 -6.25
N ALA A 193 6.56 -12.83 -6.35
CA ALA A 193 5.38 -12.94 -7.22
C ALA A 193 4.79 -11.56 -7.50
N PHE A 194 4.08 -11.43 -8.62
CA PHE A 194 3.29 -10.26 -8.98
C PHE A 194 1.81 -10.59 -8.94
N VAL A 195 1.01 -9.66 -8.41
CA VAL A 195 -0.45 -9.68 -8.45
C VAL A 195 -0.94 -8.44 -9.22
N PHE A 196 -1.70 -8.66 -10.27
CA PHE A 196 -2.26 -7.62 -11.12
C PHE A 196 -3.77 -7.51 -10.91
N ASP A 197 -4.18 -6.52 -10.12
CA ASP A 197 -5.57 -6.08 -9.94
C ASP A 197 -5.86 -4.89 -10.87
N THR A 198 -5.65 -5.13 -12.18
CA THR A 198 -5.52 -4.08 -13.19
C THR A 198 -6.72 -3.94 -14.12
N PHE A 199 -7.75 -4.78 -13.99
CA PHE A 199 -8.85 -4.83 -14.97
C PHE A 199 -10.07 -3.96 -14.60
N SER A 200 -10.04 -3.24 -13.50
CA SER A 200 -11.14 -2.36 -13.08
C SER A 200 -11.24 -1.09 -13.93
N ASN A 201 -10.10 -0.51 -14.34
CA ASN A 201 -10.05 0.80 -14.99
C ASN A 201 -9.90 0.77 -16.52
N PRO A 202 -9.21 -0.19 -17.16
CA PRO A 202 -9.11 -0.21 -18.61
C PRO A 202 -10.44 -0.59 -19.25
N SER A 203 -10.68 -0.13 -20.50
CA SER A 203 -11.74 -0.68 -21.34
C SER A 203 -11.36 -2.08 -21.86
N ALA A 204 -12.33 -2.84 -22.39
CA ALA A 204 -12.07 -4.12 -23.06
C ALA A 204 -11.04 -3.95 -24.20
N GLN A 205 -11.20 -2.92 -25.03
CA GLN A 205 -10.27 -2.61 -26.11
C GLN A 205 -8.83 -2.36 -25.57
N GLN A 206 -8.68 -1.61 -24.46
CA GLN A 206 -7.36 -1.39 -23.87
C GLN A 206 -6.74 -2.68 -23.31
N ILE A 207 -7.55 -3.62 -22.82
CA ILE A 207 -7.06 -4.94 -22.38
C ILE A 207 -6.52 -5.70 -23.60
N ASP A 208 -7.31 -5.80 -24.67
CA ASP A 208 -6.92 -6.51 -25.91
C ASP A 208 -5.63 -5.92 -26.51
N GLU A 209 -5.53 -4.61 -26.58
CA GLU A 209 -4.38 -3.94 -27.20
C GLU A 209 -3.09 -3.97 -26.36
N ARG A 210 -3.20 -4.05 -25.01
CA ARG A 210 -2.06 -3.75 -24.13
C ARG A 210 -1.57 -4.93 -23.31
N LEU A 211 -2.41 -5.92 -22.98
CA LEU A 211 -2.07 -6.96 -22.00
C LEU A 211 -0.89 -7.81 -22.46
N GLU A 212 -0.83 -8.21 -23.73
CA GLU A 212 0.29 -9.00 -24.23
C GLU A 212 1.63 -8.27 -24.11
N GLY A 213 1.68 -7.01 -24.57
CA GLY A 213 2.88 -6.17 -24.46
C GLY A 213 3.29 -5.92 -23.02
N PHE A 214 2.31 -5.71 -22.13
CA PHE A 214 2.50 -5.53 -20.71
C PHE A 214 3.16 -6.77 -20.07
N VAL A 215 2.63 -7.95 -20.33
CA VAL A 215 3.17 -9.24 -19.83
C VAL A 215 4.55 -9.51 -20.41
N ARG A 216 4.75 -9.33 -21.71
CA ARG A 216 6.04 -9.53 -22.39
C ARG A 216 7.13 -8.69 -21.75
N ARG A 217 6.86 -7.40 -21.51
CA ARG A 217 7.82 -6.49 -20.87
C ARG A 217 8.25 -6.96 -19.46
N ILE A 218 7.34 -7.50 -18.68
CA ILE A 218 7.64 -8.04 -17.36
C ILE A 218 8.45 -9.33 -17.46
N ARG A 219 8.08 -10.22 -18.39
CA ARG A 219 8.74 -11.50 -18.61
C ARG A 219 10.20 -11.37 -19.05
N GLU A 220 10.58 -10.30 -19.72
CA GLU A 220 11.98 -10.00 -20.07
C GLU A 220 12.89 -9.96 -18.83
N SER A 221 12.41 -9.44 -17.71
CA SER A 221 13.17 -9.32 -16.44
C SER A 221 12.81 -10.42 -15.44
N HIS A 222 11.62 -10.98 -15.53
CA HIS A 222 11.05 -11.98 -14.61
C HIS A 222 10.53 -13.22 -15.36
N PRO A 223 11.42 -14.01 -16.00
CA PRO A 223 10.99 -15.11 -16.88
C PRO A 223 10.16 -16.20 -16.19
N THR A 224 10.43 -16.48 -14.91
CA THR A 224 9.79 -17.55 -14.15
C THR A 224 8.98 -17.06 -12.94
N THR A 225 9.06 -15.79 -12.58
CA THR A 225 8.30 -15.24 -11.44
C THR A 225 6.80 -15.38 -11.68
N PRO A 226 6.02 -15.90 -10.72
CA PRO A 226 4.58 -16.02 -10.86
C PRO A 226 3.92 -14.67 -11.15
N LEU A 227 3.04 -14.63 -12.16
CA LEU A 227 2.18 -13.49 -12.48
C LEU A 227 0.73 -13.93 -12.23
N ILE A 228 0.06 -13.30 -11.30
CA ILE A 228 -1.31 -13.61 -10.90
C ILE A 228 -2.20 -12.46 -11.34
N PHE A 229 -3.16 -12.72 -12.22
CA PHE A 229 -4.12 -11.73 -12.67
C PHE A 229 -5.45 -11.93 -11.95
N LEU A 230 -5.93 -10.87 -11.31
CA LEU A 230 -7.24 -10.87 -10.65
C LEU A 230 -8.30 -10.34 -11.61
N GLN A 231 -9.36 -11.12 -11.80
CA GLN A 231 -10.53 -10.64 -12.50
C GLN A 231 -11.21 -9.56 -11.66
N THR A 232 -11.64 -8.46 -12.30
CA THR A 232 -12.35 -7.40 -11.56
C THR A 232 -13.74 -7.87 -11.12
N GLU A 233 -14.06 -7.56 -9.86
CA GLU A 233 -15.42 -7.73 -9.30
C GLU A 233 -16.25 -6.42 -9.46
N VAL A 234 -15.64 -5.35 -9.95
CA VAL A 234 -16.33 -4.07 -10.16
C VAL A 234 -17.18 -4.16 -11.42
N ARG A 235 -18.49 -4.24 -11.21
CA ARG A 235 -19.49 -4.23 -12.26
C ARG A 235 -19.88 -2.79 -12.60
N GLU A 236 -19.15 -2.18 -13.52
CA GLU A 236 -19.66 -0.99 -14.18
C GLU A 236 -20.76 -1.41 -15.19
N SER A 237 -21.90 -0.74 -15.15
CA SER A 237 -23.02 -1.01 -16.05
C SER A 237 -22.56 -1.07 -17.52
N GLY A 238 -22.80 -2.19 -18.18
CA GLY A 238 -22.60 -2.39 -19.62
C GLY A 238 -21.24 -2.94 -20.08
N ASN A 239 -20.17 -2.91 -19.25
CA ASN A 239 -18.84 -3.30 -19.70
C ASN A 239 -18.25 -4.55 -19.01
N PHE A 240 -18.88 -5.09 -17.98
CA PHE A 240 -18.32 -6.21 -17.22
C PHE A 240 -18.09 -7.45 -18.09
N ASP A 241 -19.07 -7.85 -18.87
CA ASP A 241 -18.99 -9.04 -19.71
C ASP A 241 -17.97 -8.87 -20.85
N LEU A 242 -17.84 -7.66 -21.41
CA LEU A 242 -16.81 -7.36 -22.41
C LEU A 242 -15.41 -7.46 -21.82
N LYS A 243 -15.17 -6.88 -20.65
CA LYS A 243 -13.89 -6.98 -19.94
C LYS A 243 -13.55 -8.42 -19.56
N LYS A 244 -14.55 -9.20 -19.14
CA LYS A 244 -14.38 -10.62 -18.84
C LYS A 244 -13.95 -11.40 -20.07
N ARG A 245 -14.58 -11.20 -21.22
CA ARG A 245 -14.21 -11.82 -22.50
C ARG A 245 -12.81 -11.45 -22.91
N ALA A 246 -12.47 -10.15 -22.94
CA ALA A 246 -11.14 -9.69 -23.27
C ALA A 246 -10.05 -10.31 -22.37
N PHE A 247 -10.32 -10.45 -21.06
CA PHE A 247 -9.43 -11.12 -20.13
C PHE A 247 -9.28 -12.63 -20.46
N GLU A 248 -10.36 -13.34 -20.76
CA GLU A 248 -10.32 -14.76 -21.12
C GLU A 248 -9.62 -14.99 -22.46
N ASP A 249 -9.82 -14.13 -23.44
CA ASP A 249 -9.16 -14.22 -24.75
C ASP A 249 -7.65 -13.95 -24.64
N ALA A 250 -7.23 -13.01 -23.78
CA ALA A 250 -5.82 -12.70 -23.55
C ALA A 250 -5.04 -13.78 -22.76
N LYS A 251 -5.72 -14.77 -22.19
CA LYS A 251 -5.07 -15.94 -21.54
C LYS A 251 -4.63 -17.01 -22.53
N ARG A 252 -5.14 -16.98 -23.74
CA ARG A 252 -4.84 -17.97 -24.81
C ARG A 252 -3.57 -17.59 -25.55
#